data_ea3aa0e86ac70c44282eb62f78d68d8f
#
_entry.id   ea3aa0e86ac70c44282eb62f78d68d8f
#
_cell.length_a   1.000
_cell.length_b   1.000
_cell.length_c   1.000
_cell.angle_alpha   90.00
_cell.angle_beta   90.00
_cell.angle_gamma   90.00
#
_symmetry.space_group_name_H-M   'P 1'
#
loop_
_entity.id
_entity.type
_entity.pdbx_description
1 polymer ?
#
loop_
_entity_poly.entity_id
_entity_poly.type
_entity_poly.pdbx_seq_one_letter_code
_entity_poly.pdbx_strand_id
1 'polypeptide(L)'
;MHARTYTLRRYEWDPEKAAANERKHGVDFATAVGVFDDDRAMTIRDLDSEREDRFVGIGMDPLARVLVVVFALRGEQVRLIS
;
A
#
# COMPACT_ATOMS: atom_id res chain seq x y z
N MET A 1 7.83 11.55 19.38
CA MET A 1 8.42 10.28 18.95
C MET A 1 8.09 10.04 17.49
N HIS A 2 9.07 9.71 16.71
CA HIS A 2 8.85 9.48 15.28
C HIS A 2 8.51 8.03 15.03
N ALA A 3 7.48 7.80 14.22
CA ALA A 3 7.18 6.49 13.73
C ALA A 3 8.34 5.97 12.87
N ARG A 4 8.68 4.71 13.03
CA ARG A 4 9.66 4.10 12.17
C ARG A 4 9.07 3.92 10.78
N THR A 5 9.92 4.05 9.77
CA THR A 5 9.55 3.75 8.40
C THR A 5 10.31 2.51 7.98
N TYR A 6 9.59 1.51 7.53
CA TYR A 6 10.18 0.34 6.90
C TYR A 6 10.27 0.60 5.40
N THR A 7 11.41 0.28 4.80
CA THR A 7 11.62 0.49 3.37
C THR A 7 11.99 -0.82 2.70
N LEU A 8 11.29 -1.12 1.61
CA LEU A 8 11.56 -2.26 0.74
C LEU A 8 11.62 -1.71 -0.70
N ARG A 9 12.84 -1.50 -1.21
CA ARG A 9 13.08 -0.87 -2.51
C ARG A 9 12.44 0.53 -2.53
N ARG A 10 11.52 0.78 -3.46
CA ARG A 10 10.80 2.06 -3.57
C ARG A 10 9.52 2.11 -2.74
N TYR A 11 9.25 1.07 -1.96
CA TYR A 11 8.06 0.98 -1.11
C TYR A 11 8.43 1.22 0.34
N GLU A 12 7.57 1.93 1.04
CA GLU A 12 7.78 2.23 2.45
C GLU A 12 6.45 2.16 3.19
N TRP A 13 6.51 1.97 4.49
CA TRP A 13 5.33 1.97 5.35
C TRP A 13 5.70 2.11 6.81
N ASP A 14 4.68 2.45 7.62
CA ASP A 14 4.78 2.48 9.08
C ASP A 14 4.57 1.05 9.60
N PRO A 15 5.56 0.43 10.28
CA PRO A 15 5.42 -0.93 10.77
C PRO A 15 4.24 -1.15 11.72
N GLU A 16 3.86 -0.14 12.49
CA GLU A 16 2.71 -0.28 13.38
C GLU A 16 1.40 -0.35 12.61
N LYS A 17 1.27 0.46 11.59
CA LYS A 17 0.10 0.42 10.71
C LYS A 17 0.05 -0.88 9.92
N ALA A 18 1.20 -1.37 9.47
CA ALA A 18 1.27 -2.65 8.78
C ALA A 18 0.83 -3.79 9.67
N ALA A 19 1.29 -3.82 10.92
CA ALA A 19 0.89 -4.85 11.88
C ALA A 19 -0.61 -4.79 12.18
N ALA A 20 -1.14 -3.58 12.39
CA ALA A 20 -2.58 -3.41 12.64
C ALA A 20 -3.41 -3.86 11.45
N ASN A 21 -2.96 -3.54 10.25
CA ASN A 21 -3.66 -3.92 9.02
C ASN A 21 -3.64 -5.44 8.82
N GLU A 22 -2.51 -6.09 9.12
CA GLU A 22 -2.39 -7.54 9.03
C GLU A 22 -3.32 -8.24 10.02
N ARG A 23 -3.41 -7.74 11.25
CA ARG A 23 -4.35 -8.28 12.25
C ARG A 23 -5.79 -8.14 11.79
N LYS A 24 -6.12 -7.04 11.14
CA LYS A 24 -7.50 -6.73 10.74
C LYS A 24 -7.91 -7.44 9.45
N HIS A 25 -7.01 -7.55 8.48
CA HIS A 25 -7.34 -8.02 7.14
C HIS A 25 -6.59 -9.29 6.72
N GLY A 26 -5.61 -9.73 7.51
CA GLY A 26 -4.84 -10.94 7.18
C GLY A 26 -3.84 -10.78 6.05
N VAL A 27 -3.49 -9.55 5.69
CA VAL A 27 -2.56 -9.27 4.60
C VAL A 27 -1.44 -8.39 5.14
N ASP A 28 -0.19 -8.78 4.92
CA ASP A 28 0.93 -7.94 5.25
C ASP A 28 1.28 -7.01 4.07
N PHE A 29 1.95 -5.90 4.37
CA PHE A 29 2.27 -4.91 3.33
C PHE A 29 3.34 -5.41 2.36
N ALA A 30 4.24 -6.26 2.82
CA ALA A 30 5.25 -6.85 1.93
C ALA A 30 4.58 -7.68 0.82
N THR A 31 3.54 -8.44 1.16
CA THR A 31 2.74 -9.18 0.18
C THR A 31 1.91 -8.24 -0.69
N ALA A 32 1.35 -7.18 -0.08
CA ALA A 32 0.52 -6.23 -0.81
C ALA A 32 1.30 -5.48 -1.89
N VAL A 33 2.61 -5.32 -1.74
CA VAL A 33 3.47 -4.73 -2.78
C VAL A 33 3.33 -5.47 -4.11
N GLY A 34 3.04 -6.77 -4.08
CA GLY A 34 2.84 -7.57 -5.28
C GLY A 34 1.71 -7.08 -6.18
N VAL A 35 0.76 -6.31 -5.64
CA VAL A 35 -0.31 -5.72 -6.44
C VAL A 35 0.26 -4.79 -7.52
N PHE A 36 1.36 -4.12 -7.24
CA PHE A 36 1.99 -3.20 -8.19
C PHE A 36 2.67 -3.93 -9.36
N ASP A 37 2.87 -5.22 -9.24
CA ASP A 37 3.41 -6.06 -10.33
C ASP A 37 2.31 -6.70 -11.16
N ASP A 38 1.04 -6.53 -10.79
CA ASP A 38 -0.08 -7.06 -11.55
C ASP A 38 -0.37 -6.15 -12.74
N ASP A 39 -0.18 -6.68 -13.95
CA ASP A 39 -0.40 -5.92 -15.20
C ASP A 39 -1.85 -5.47 -15.38
N ARG A 40 -2.78 -6.07 -14.67
CA ARG A 40 -4.20 -5.75 -14.73
C ARG A 40 -4.66 -4.87 -13.58
N ALA A 41 -3.74 -4.48 -12.71
CA ALA A 41 -4.09 -3.62 -11.58
C ALA A 41 -4.60 -2.27 -12.07
N MET A 42 -5.59 -1.75 -11.36
CA MET A 42 -6.16 -0.44 -11.62
C MET A 42 -5.81 0.50 -10.49
N THR A 43 -5.53 1.74 -10.84
CA THR A 43 -5.21 2.78 -9.86
C THR A 43 -6.08 3.99 -10.10
N ILE A 44 -6.71 4.48 -9.05
CA ILE A 44 -7.50 5.70 -9.09
C ILE A 44 -7.05 6.63 -7.97
N ARG A 45 -7.32 7.92 -8.11
CA ARG A 45 -7.09 8.85 -7.01
C ARG A 45 -8.09 8.58 -5.88
N ASP A 46 -7.62 8.76 -4.66
CA ASP A 46 -8.50 8.65 -3.49
C ASP A 46 -9.27 9.96 -3.35
N LEU A 47 -10.49 9.95 -3.86
CA LEU A 47 -11.36 11.14 -3.85
C LEU A 47 -11.89 11.47 -2.46
N ASP A 48 -11.82 10.53 -1.52
CA ASP A 48 -12.22 10.76 -0.13
C ASP A 48 -11.11 11.42 0.68
N SER A 49 -9.92 11.52 0.12
CA SER A 49 -8.79 12.16 0.77
C SER A 49 -8.64 13.60 0.28
N GLU A 50 -8.34 14.51 1.19
CA GLU A 50 -7.98 15.89 0.83
C GLU A 50 -6.58 15.98 0.22
N ARG A 51 -5.79 14.90 0.31
CA ARG A 51 -4.43 14.86 -0.19
C ARG A 51 -4.43 14.41 -1.64
N GLU A 52 -3.82 15.21 -2.49
CA GLU A 52 -3.74 14.92 -3.93
C GLU A 52 -2.78 13.77 -4.25
N ASP A 53 -1.86 13.45 -3.34
CA ASP A 53 -0.85 12.40 -3.53
C ASP A 53 -1.34 11.00 -3.13
N ARG A 54 -2.63 10.85 -2.77
CA ARG A 54 -3.17 9.59 -2.28
C ARG A 54 -3.98 8.87 -3.35
N PHE A 55 -3.76 7.57 -3.44
CA PHE A 55 -4.33 6.72 -4.49
C PHE A 55 -4.85 5.41 -3.91
N VAL A 56 -5.73 4.78 -4.67
CA VAL A 56 -6.25 3.44 -4.37
C VAL A 56 -5.90 2.53 -5.55
N GLY A 57 -5.15 1.48 -5.26
CA GLY A 57 -4.82 0.45 -6.24
C GLY A 57 -5.63 -0.81 -5.98
N ILE A 58 -6.13 -1.43 -7.03
CA ILE A 58 -6.89 -2.67 -6.95
C ILE A 58 -6.20 -3.67 -7.88
N GLY A 59 -5.77 -4.78 -7.33
CA GLY A 59 -5.07 -5.78 -8.12
C GLY A 59 -4.88 -7.08 -7.37
N MET A 60 -4.21 -8.02 -8.01
CA MET A 60 -4.01 -9.34 -7.46
C MET A 60 -2.62 -9.45 -6.85
N ASP A 61 -2.54 -10.02 -5.66
CA ASP A 61 -1.26 -10.29 -5.02
C ASP A 61 -0.68 -11.63 -5.53
N PRO A 62 0.55 -11.99 -5.11
CA PRO A 62 1.16 -13.26 -5.54
C PRO A 62 0.40 -14.51 -5.11
N LEU A 63 -0.49 -14.40 -4.13
CA LEU A 63 -1.32 -15.51 -3.68
C LEU A 63 -2.67 -15.55 -4.38
N ALA A 64 -2.81 -14.82 -5.48
CA ALA A 64 -4.03 -14.75 -6.30
C ALA A 64 -5.24 -14.18 -5.54
N ARG A 65 -4.99 -13.31 -4.56
CA ARG A 65 -6.05 -12.59 -3.85
C ARG A 65 -6.20 -11.20 -4.46
N VAL A 66 -7.43 -10.75 -4.64
CA VAL A 66 -7.69 -9.37 -5.07
C VAL A 66 -7.61 -8.47 -3.85
N LEU A 67 -6.71 -7.51 -3.89
CA LEU A 67 -6.47 -6.58 -2.79
C LEU A 67 -6.78 -5.16 -3.21
N VAL A 68 -7.21 -4.37 -2.23
CA VAL A 68 -7.35 -2.92 -2.36
C VAL A 68 -6.27 -2.29 -1.49
N VAL A 69 -5.38 -1.53 -2.11
CA VAL A 69 -4.22 -0.94 -1.44
C VAL A 69 -4.31 0.57 -1.53
N VAL A 70 -4.32 1.23 -0.37
CA VAL A 70 -4.25 2.69 -0.30
C VAL A 70 -2.80 3.10 -0.13
N PHE A 71 -2.33 4.01 -0.98
CA PHE A 71 -0.94 4.43 -0.94
C PHE A 71 -0.81 5.91 -1.30
N ALA A 72 0.34 6.49 -0.96
CA ALA A 72 0.69 7.85 -1.32
C ALA A 72 1.99 7.85 -2.11
N LEU A 73 2.10 8.78 -3.04
CA LEU A 73 3.34 8.98 -3.78
C LEU A 73 4.17 10.06 -3.08
N ARG A 74 5.42 9.75 -2.76
CA ARG A 74 6.36 10.66 -2.10
C ARG A 74 7.68 10.66 -2.85
N GLY A 75 7.79 11.57 -3.83
CA GLY A 75 8.92 11.55 -4.74
C GLY A 75 8.96 10.24 -5.50
N GLU A 76 10.07 9.49 -5.37
CA GLU A 76 10.20 8.18 -6.00
C GLU A 76 9.71 7.04 -5.11
N GLN A 77 9.26 7.34 -3.89
CA GLN A 77 8.80 6.34 -2.96
C GLN A 77 7.29 6.20 -3.02
N VAL A 78 6.82 4.96 -2.87
CA VAL A 78 5.41 4.62 -2.73
C VAL A 78 5.19 4.26 -1.27
N ARG A 79 4.35 5.05 -0.57
CA ARG A 79 4.08 4.80 0.84
C ARG A 79 2.73 4.09 0.99
N LEU A 80 2.77 2.85 1.45
CA LEU A 80 1.56 2.07 1.72
C LEU A 80 0.89 2.58 3.01
N ILE A 81 -0.44 2.70 2.96
CA ILE A 81 -1.22 3.24 4.07
C ILE A 81 -2.19 2.17 4.61
N SER A 82 -2.84 1.44 3.74
CA SER A 82 -3.71 0.34 4.17
C SER A 82 -4.07 -0.66 3.06
#